data_39dbaf9246f46c03c184d3607ed0b110
#
_entry.id   39dbaf9246f46c03c184d3607ed0b110
#
_cell.length_a   1.000
_cell.length_b   1.000
_cell.length_c   1.000
_cell.angle_alpha   90.00
_cell.angle_beta   90.00
_cell.angle_gamma   90.00
#
_symmetry.space_group_name_H-M   'P 1'
#
loop_
_entity.id
_entity.type
_entity.pdbx_description
1 polymer ?
#
loop_
_entity_poly.entity_id
_entity_poly.type
_entity_poly.pdbx_seq_one_letter_code
_entity_poly.pdbx_strand_id
1 'polypeptide(L)'
;VSVMEGDSVTLNTDGTDIQKDDQIMWKFGHKNILIAQINRKYNKSRDYDDKAGERFRGRLKLDNETGSLSITNTRTTDSGVYNITSIRSETPLNIFSLTVYGDSFAPVISRDCASSSPSQQNCPSLSGSSSSVSKCVLLCSVVNVGHVTLSWYKGNSLLSNISVSDLNISLSLPLEVEYQEKNTYSCVLNNPISNQTQHLNISRLCQTYPGWTVVILAFDVIVLIFHKCT
;
A
#
# COMPACT_ATOMS: atom_id res chain seq x y z
N VAL A 1 -3.57 -16.30 3.78
CA VAL A 1 -3.87 -15.56 5.01
C VAL A 1 -3.31 -14.15 4.87
N SER A 2 -4.11 -13.15 5.27
CA SER A 2 -3.73 -11.73 5.16
C SER A 2 -3.88 -11.04 6.51
N VAL A 3 -2.94 -10.14 6.85
CA VAL A 3 -2.93 -9.41 8.12
C VAL A 3 -2.28 -8.04 7.93
N MET A 4 -2.64 -7.06 8.76
CA MET A 4 -1.93 -5.77 8.80
C MET A 4 -0.64 -5.89 9.61
N GLU A 5 0.35 -5.10 9.27
CA GLU A 5 1.59 -4.97 10.05
C GLU A 5 1.26 -4.54 11.48
N GLY A 6 1.93 -5.13 12.47
CA GLY A 6 1.66 -4.89 13.89
C GLY A 6 0.61 -5.82 14.50
N ASP A 7 -0.31 -6.34 13.72
CA ASP A 7 -1.31 -7.30 14.21
C ASP A 7 -0.72 -8.68 14.47
N SER A 8 -1.55 -9.56 15.00
CA SER A 8 -1.19 -10.97 15.21
C SER A 8 -1.96 -11.87 14.25
N VAL A 9 -1.31 -12.90 13.76
CA VAL A 9 -1.91 -13.90 12.87
C VAL A 9 -1.69 -15.30 13.41
N THR A 10 -2.68 -16.17 13.25
CA THR A 10 -2.56 -17.58 13.58
C THR A 10 -2.74 -18.43 12.32
N LEU A 11 -1.76 -19.26 12.04
CA LEU A 11 -1.81 -20.29 11.00
C LEU A 11 -2.41 -21.54 11.62
N ASN A 12 -3.73 -21.71 11.41
CA ASN A 12 -4.50 -22.77 12.03
C ASN A 12 -4.28 -24.09 11.30
N THR A 13 -4.11 -25.15 12.07
CA THR A 13 -3.95 -26.52 11.56
C THR A 13 -5.26 -27.28 11.47
N ASP A 14 -6.39 -26.62 11.65
CA ASP A 14 -7.72 -27.22 11.56
C ASP A 14 -7.88 -27.95 10.21
N GLY A 15 -8.37 -29.21 10.27
CA GLY A 15 -8.50 -30.07 9.09
C GLY A 15 -7.20 -30.73 8.62
N THR A 16 -6.07 -30.49 9.31
CA THR A 16 -4.78 -31.17 9.05
C THR A 16 -4.74 -32.49 9.83
N ASP A 17 -4.36 -33.58 9.15
CA ASP A 17 -4.23 -34.90 9.79
C ASP A 17 -2.99 -34.99 10.67
N ILE A 18 -3.06 -34.38 11.85
CA ILE A 18 -2.00 -34.36 12.86
C ILE A 18 -2.36 -35.32 13.99
N GLN A 19 -1.59 -36.39 14.14
CA GLN A 19 -1.79 -37.37 15.18
C GLN A 19 -1.35 -36.85 16.56
N LYS A 20 -1.94 -37.41 17.65
CA LYS A 20 -1.66 -36.94 19.03
C LYS A 20 -0.21 -37.09 19.47
N ASP A 21 0.51 -38.04 18.88
CA ASP A 21 1.90 -38.33 19.20
C ASP A 21 2.90 -37.84 18.13
N ASP A 22 2.42 -37.02 17.18
CA ASP A 22 3.28 -36.48 16.13
C ASP A 22 4.28 -35.44 16.66
N GLN A 23 5.40 -35.44 16.01
CA GLN A 23 6.36 -34.33 16.06
C GLN A 23 6.18 -33.52 14.77
N ILE A 24 5.76 -32.29 14.92
CA ILE A 24 5.49 -31.37 13.83
C ILE A 24 6.54 -30.27 13.77
N MET A 25 6.83 -29.84 12.55
CA MET A 25 7.83 -28.83 12.25
C MET A 25 7.19 -27.74 11.38
N TRP A 26 7.34 -26.50 11.80
CA TRP A 26 7.03 -25.32 11.02
C TRP A 26 8.27 -24.83 10.30
N LYS A 27 8.17 -24.64 9.00
CA LYS A 27 9.25 -24.20 8.13
C LYS A 27 8.81 -22.96 7.35
N PHE A 28 9.76 -22.06 7.12
CA PHE A 28 9.52 -20.79 6.43
C PHE A 28 10.32 -20.68 5.13
N GLY A 29 9.67 -20.09 4.11
CA GLY A 29 10.25 -19.73 2.83
C GLY A 29 10.62 -20.91 1.94
N HIS A 30 11.10 -20.61 0.75
CA HIS A 30 11.48 -21.61 -0.26
C HIS A 30 12.64 -22.52 0.19
N LYS A 31 13.46 -22.05 1.12
CA LYS A 31 14.56 -22.83 1.69
C LYS A 31 14.12 -23.76 2.82
N ASN A 32 12.84 -23.80 3.15
CA ASN A 32 12.27 -24.61 4.23
C ASN A 32 13.04 -24.47 5.56
N ILE A 33 13.33 -23.23 5.97
CA ILE A 33 14.05 -22.95 7.21
C ILE A 33 13.16 -23.34 8.39
N LEU A 34 13.64 -24.24 9.25
CA LEU A 34 12.92 -24.64 10.47
C LEU A 34 12.83 -23.45 11.43
N ILE A 35 11.61 -23.03 11.76
CA ILE A 35 11.35 -21.90 12.66
C ILE A 35 10.72 -22.32 13.98
N ALA A 36 9.99 -23.46 13.99
CA ALA A 36 9.38 -23.98 15.20
C ALA A 36 9.14 -25.47 15.12
N GLN A 37 9.08 -26.12 16.28
CA GLN A 37 8.86 -27.55 16.42
C GLN A 37 8.02 -27.84 17.64
N ILE A 38 7.07 -28.78 17.50
CA ILE A 38 6.21 -29.24 18.59
C ILE A 38 6.34 -30.76 18.68
N ASN A 39 6.63 -31.25 19.86
CA ASN A 39 6.54 -32.66 20.19
C ASN A 39 5.26 -32.87 21.02
N ARG A 40 4.19 -33.30 20.38
CA ARG A 40 2.87 -33.45 21.02
C ARG A 40 2.86 -34.54 22.08
N LYS A 41 3.59 -35.61 21.87
CA LYS A 41 3.68 -36.73 22.82
C LYS A 41 4.17 -36.27 24.19
N TYR A 42 5.10 -35.33 24.24
CA TYR A 42 5.69 -34.83 25.49
C TYR A 42 5.21 -33.46 25.88
N ASN A 43 4.26 -32.89 25.13
CA ASN A 43 3.73 -31.54 25.29
C ASN A 43 4.85 -30.48 25.37
N LYS A 44 5.85 -30.60 24.48
CA LYS A 44 7.01 -29.72 24.43
C LYS A 44 7.08 -29.01 23.08
N SER A 45 7.28 -27.72 23.12
CA SER A 45 7.55 -26.89 21.93
C SER A 45 8.90 -26.20 22.02
N ARG A 46 9.45 -25.88 20.85
CA ARG A 46 10.66 -25.12 20.71
C ARG A 46 10.57 -24.24 19.46
N ASP A 47 10.89 -22.98 19.61
CA ASP A 47 11.13 -22.05 18.52
C ASP A 47 12.63 -22.03 18.15
N TYR A 48 12.89 -21.73 16.89
CA TYR A 48 14.23 -21.58 16.31
C TYR A 48 14.31 -20.22 15.64
N ASP A 49 14.00 -19.20 16.41
CA ASP A 49 13.87 -17.82 15.96
C ASP A 49 15.20 -17.23 15.45
N ASP A 50 16.32 -17.81 15.83
CA ASP A 50 17.68 -17.48 15.37
C ASP A 50 17.98 -17.96 13.94
N LYS A 51 17.39 -19.09 13.52
CA LYS A 51 17.72 -19.72 12.22
C LYS A 51 17.23 -18.93 11.01
N ALA A 52 16.17 -18.17 11.15
CA ALA A 52 15.64 -17.29 10.11
C ALA A 52 16.23 -15.87 10.15
N GLY A 53 17.46 -15.71 10.68
CA GLY A 53 18.12 -14.41 10.78
C GLY A 53 17.48 -13.49 11.81
N GLU A 54 17.07 -14.03 12.95
CA GLU A 54 16.39 -13.34 14.06
C GLU A 54 15.04 -12.70 13.67
N ARG A 55 14.55 -13.02 12.47
CA ARG A 55 13.30 -12.42 11.92
C ARG A 55 12.12 -12.56 12.86
N PHE A 56 11.97 -13.73 13.49
CA PHE A 56 10.83 -14.07 14.33
C PHE A 56 11.11 -13.96 15.84
N ARG A 57 12.25 -13.42 16.24
CA ARG A 57 12.72 -13.42 17.62
C ARG A 57 11.67 -12.93 18.62
N GLY A 58 11.25 -13.83 19.54
CA GLY A 58 10.28 -13.55 20.59
C GLY A 58 8.85 -13.30 20.09
N ARG A 59 8.55 -13.56 18.80
CA ARG A 59 7.24 -13.30 18.20
C ARG A 59 6.43 -14.55 17.84
N LEU A 60 7.05 -15.73 17.92
CA LEU A 60 6.37 -17.00 17.66
C LEU A 60 5.70 -17.51 18.93
N LYS A 61 4.47 -18.01 18.78
CA LYS A 61 3.75 -18.73 19.82
C LYS A 61 3.18 -20.01 19.22
N LEU A 62 3.44 -21.12 19.88
CA LEU A 62 3.02 -22.44 19.47
C LEU A 62 1.92 -22.97 20.37
N ASP A 63 0.86 -23.47 19.76
CA ASP A 63 -0.17 -24.21 20.48
C ASP A 63 0.15 -25.71 20.43
N ASN A 64 0.45 -26.28 21.57
CA ASN A 64 0.83 -27.69 21.67
C ASN A 64 -0.36 -28.65 21.45
N GLU A 65 -1.60 -28.18 21.65
CA GLU A 65 -2.81 -29.00 21.46
C GLU A 65 -3.21 -29.08 20.00
N THR A 66 -3.28 -27.92 19.34
CA THR A 66 -3.68 -27.86 17.93
C THR A 66 -2.50 -28.02 16.98
N GLY A 67 -1.31 -27.61 17.38
CA GLY A 67 -0.15 -27.52 16.51
C GLY A 67 -0.06 -26.22 15.74
N SER A 68 -0.98 -25.29 15.98
CA SER A 68 -1.06 -24.00 15.29
C SER A 68 0.11 -23.08 15.66
N LEU A 69 0.50 -22.25 14.70
CA LEU A 69 1.55 -21.25 14.86
C LEU A 69 0.94 -19.85 14.83
N SER A 70 1.15 -19.08 15.90
CA SER A 70 0.81 -17.66 15.93
C SER A 70 2.07 -16.81 15.81
N ILE A 71 1.98 -15.74 15.03
CA ILE A 71 3.01 -14.72 14.87
C ILE A 71 2.43 -13.41 15.40
N THR A 72 3.05 -12.85 16.42
CA THR A 72 2.64 -11.58 17.03
C THR A 72 3.44 -10.42 16.47
N ASN A 73 2.86 -9.21 16.44
CA ASN A 73 3.50 -8.01 15.94
C ASN A 73 4.12 -8.26 14.55
N THR A 74 3.27 -8.67 13.61
CA THR A 74 3.69 -9.05 12.26
C THR A 74 4.37 -7.90 11.54
N ARG A 75 5.31 -8.23 10.65
CA ARG A 75 6.06 -7.29 9.82
C ARG A 75 5.88 -7.64 8.35
N THR A 76 5.96 -6.69 7.46
CA THR A 76 5.90 -6.93 6.01
C THR A 76 6.90 -8.00 5.57
N THR A 77 8.06 -8.06 6.25
CA THR A 77 9.08 -9.10 6.02
C THR A 77 8.62 -10.52 6.38
N ASP A 78 7.58 -10.69 7.20
CA ASP A 78 7.05 -12.02 7.54
C ASP A 78 6.20 -12.63 6.43
N SER A 79 5.89 -11.86 5.39
CA SER A 79 5.20 -12.36 4.19
C SER A 79 6.00 -13.50 3.55
N GLY A 80 5.29 -14.55 3.16
CA GLY A 80 5.91 -15.72 2.54
C GLY A 80 5.14 -17.00 2.75
N VAL A 81 5.77 -18.11 2.38
CA VAL A 81 5.21 -19.46 2.48
C VAL A 81 5.66 -20.12 3.78
N TYR A 82 4.69 -20.68 4.49
CA TYR A 82 4.90 -21.45 5.71
C TYR A 82 4.42 -22.88 5.48
N ASN A 83 5.26 -23.84 5.75
CA ASN A 83 4.98 -25.26 5.61
C ASN A 83 4.93 -25.92 6.98
N ILE A 84 3.88 -26.70 7.22
CA ILE A 84 3.84 -27.62 8.36
C ILE A 84 4.12 -29.04 7.89
N THR A 85 5.02 -29.73 8.54
CA THR A 85 5.41 -31.10 8.21
C THR A 85 5.42 -31.97 9.48
N SER A 86 5.10 -33.27 9.36
CA SER A 86 5.34 -34.26 10.39
C SER A 86 6.69 -34.95 10.17
N ILE A 87 7.32 -35.43 11.24
CA ILE A 87 8.52 -36.26 11.13
C ILE A 87 8.26 -37.57 10.36
N ARG A 88 6.99 -38.00 10.29
CA ARG A 88 6.55 -39.22 9.62
C ARG A 88 6.29 -39.04 8.13
N SER A 89 6.19 -37.79 7.66
CA SER A 89 5.85 -37.47 6.28
C SER A 89 6.89 -36.56 5.64
N GLU A 90 7.36 -36.95 4.47
CA GLU A 90 8.25 -36.11 3.66
C GLU A 90 7.51 -34.96 2.99
N THR A 91 6.20 -35.13 2.80
CA THR A 91 5.34 -34.11 2.19
C THR A 91 4.79 -33.14 3.25
N PRO A 92 4.60 -31.86 2.94
CA PRO A 92 3.92 -30.93 3.83
C PRO A 92 2.49 -31.41 4.15
N LEU A 93 2.13 -31.37 5.42
CA LEU A 93 0.74 -31.61 5.85
C LEU A 93 -0.18 -30.47 5.45
N ASN A 94 0.34 -29.24 5.44
CA ASN A 94 -0.35 -28.06 4.95
C ASN A 94 0.65 -26.99 4.54
N ILE A 95 0.20 -26.06 3.68
CA ILE A 95 0.98 -24.93 3.18
C ILE A 95 0.16 -23.66 3.34
N PHE A 96 0.75 -22.64 3.96
CA PHE A 96 0.12 -21.34 4.16
C PHE A 96 0.90 -20.27 3.39
N SER A 97 0.19 -19.45 2.64
CA SER A 97 0.74 -18.20 2.11
C SER A 97 0.27 -17.05 3.00
N LEU A 98 1.22 -16.41 3.69
CA LEU A 98 0.96 -15.24 4.52
C LEU A 98 1.36 -13.98 3.75
N THR A 99 0.46 -13.00 3.72
CA THR A 99 0.72 -11.64 3.23
C THR A 99 0.49 -10.65 4.37
N VAL A 100 1.53 -9.94 4.74
CA VAL A 100 1.46 -8.85 5.73
C VAL A 100 1.49 -7.53 4.98
N TYR A 101 0.43 -6.75 5.16
CA TYR A 101 0.30 -5.42 4.57
C TYR A 101 0.86 -4.40 5.53
N GLY A 102 1.79 -3.57 5.07
CA GLY A 102 2.25 -2.41 5.83
C GLY A 102 1.14 -1.37 5.99
N ASP A 103 1.35 -0.42 6.88
CA ASP A 103 0.51 0.77 6.97
C ASP A 103 0.53 1.46 5.60
N SER A 104 -0.54 1.27 4.86
CA SER A 104 -0.70 1.91 3.56
C SER A 104 -0.89 3.39 3.82
N PHE A 105 0.09 4.20 3.43
CA PHE A 105 -0.09 5.65 3.41
C PHE A 105 -1.28 5.97 2.51
N ALA A 106 -2.12 6.90 2.96
CA ALA A 106 -3.21 7.39 2.13
C ALA A 106 -2.64 7.85 0.77
N PRO A 107 -3.33 7.58 -0.34
CA PRO A 107 -2.87 8.03 -1.64
C PRO A 107 -2.74 9.55 -1.66
N VAL A 108 -1.73 10.05 -2.35
CA VAL A 108 -1.48 11.48 -2.49
C VAL A 108 -1.92 11.93 -3.87
N ILE A 109 -2.76 12.97 -3.92
CA ILE A 109 -3.17 13.61 -5.17
C ILE A 109 -2.33 14.86 -5.37
N SER A 110 -1.63 14.92 -6.49
CA SER A 110 -0.84 16.07 -6.92
C SER A 110 -1.21 16.49 -8.34
N ARG A 111 -0.85 17.71 -8.72
CA ARG A 111 -0.92 18.14 -10.11
C ARG A 111 0.24 17.55 -10.89
N ASP A 112 -0.03 16.98 -12.04
CA ASP A 112 1.01 16.49 -12.93
C ASP A 112 1.58 17.64 -13.76
N CYS A 113 2.84 18.00 -13.49
CA CYS A 113 3.57 19.04 -14.19
C CYS A 113 4.65 18.47 -15.13
N ALA A 114 4.58 17.20 -15.47
CA ALA A 114 5.63 16.47 -16.19
C ALA A 114 5.94 16.99 -17.60
N SER A 115 5.20 17.95 -18.13
CA SER A 115 5.47 18.56 -19.43
C SER A 115 6.29 19.86 -19.36
N SER A 116 6.77 20.30 -18.21
CA SER A 116 7.57 21.53 -18.08
C SER A 116 8.66 21.40 -17.01
N SER A 117 9.91 21.50 -17.45
CA SER A 117 11.21 21.63 -16.71
C SER A 117 11.27 21.41 -15.19
N PRO A 118 12.34 20.73 -14.69
CA PRO A 118 12.40 20.15 -13.34
C PRO A 118 12.62 21.17 -12.19
N SER A 119 12.44 22.47 -12.38
CA SER A 119 12.83 23.47 -11.40
C SER A 119 11.73 24.33 -10.77
N GLN A 120 10.45 24.08 -11.01
CA GLN A 120 9.41 24.91 -10.41
C GLN A 120 8.23 24.10 -9.90
N GLN A 121 7.97 24.22 -8.59
CA GLN A 121 6.79 23.69 -7.90
C GLN A 121 5.45 24.38 -8.31
N ASN A 122 5.49 25.28 -9.29
CA ASN A 122 4.33 25.94 -9.87
C ASN A 122 4.26 25.59 -11.35
N CYS A 123 3.31 24.72 -11.71
CA CYS A 123 3.00 24.48 -13.12
C CYS A 123 2.55 25.78 -13.77
N PRO A 124 3.25 26.31 -14.80
CA PRO A 124 2.76 27.47 -15.51
C PRO A 124 1.46 27.09 -16.22
N SER A 125 0.45 27.94 -16.08
CA SER A 125 -0.73 27.88 -16.93
C SER A 125 -0.29 28.05 -18.38
N LEU A 126 -0.59 27.06 -19.24
CA LEU A 126 -0.43 27.23 -20.69
C LEU A 126 -1.35 28.34 -21.16
N SER A 127 -0.81 29.57 -21.22
CA SER A 127 -1.40 30.68 -21.94
C SER A 127 -1.06 30.51 -23.43
N GLY A 128 -1.97 29.95 -24.18
CA GLY A 128 -1.78 29.78 -25.62
C GLY A 128 -3.04 29.32 -26.32
N SER A 129 -3.78 30.27 -26.91
CA SER A 129 -4.79 30.19 -27.95
C SER A 129 -6.17 29.65 -27.60
N SER A 130 -7.11 30.57 -27.73
CA SER A 130 -8.54 30.46 -28.18
C SER A 130 -9.24 29.12 -28.04
N SER A 131 -10.30 29.10 -27.22
CA SER A 131 -11.40 28.14 -27.20
C SER A 131 -11.06 26.69 -26.87
N SER A 132 -10.36 26.47 -25.77
CA SER A 132 -10.30 25.12 -25.18
C SER A 132 -10.61 25.21 -23.69
N VAL A 133 -11.54 24.40 -23.26
CA VAL A 133 -11.80 24.10 -21.86
C VAL A 133 -10.44 23.83 -21.20
N SER A 134 -10.11 24.58 -20.17
CA SER A 134 -8.83 24.39 -19.50
C SER A 134 -8.83 23.06 -18.77
N LYS A 135 -7.99 22.15 -19.20
CA LYS A 135 -7.80 20.82 -18.61
C LYS A 135 -6.71 20.84 -17.56
N CYS A 136 -6.93 20.07 -16.50
CA CYS A 136 -5.99 19.89 -15.42
C CYS A 136 -5.64 18.42 -15.33
N VAL A 137 -4.36 18.10 -15.44
CA VAL A 137 -3.87 16.71 -15.26
C VAL A 137 -3.43 16.54 -13.83
N LEU A 138 -3.98 15.53 -13.19
CA LEU A 138 -3.75 15.16 -11.81
C LEU A 138 -3.11 13.77 -11.75
N LEU A 139 -2.34 13.54 -10.73
CA LEU A 139 -1.68 12.27 -10.48
C LEU A 139 -2.03 11.80 -9.07
N CYS A 140 -2.65 10.64 -8.96
CA CYS A 140 -2.76 9.95 -7.70
C CYS A 140 -1.61 8.98 -7.56
N SER A 141 -0.85 9.08 -6.48
CA SER A 141 0.34 8.26 -6.26
C SER A 141 0.38 7.67 -4.86
N VAL A 142 1.00 6.52 -4.77
CA VAL A 142 1.28 5.80 -3.52
C VAL A 142 2.64 5.11 -3.64
N VAL A 143 3.37 5.01 -2.53
CA VAL A 143 4.70 4.43 -2.49
C VAL A 143 4.77 3.26 -1.51
N ASN A 144 5.70 2.33 -1.76
CA ASN A 144 5.99 1.18 -0.89
C ASN A 144 4.77 0.29 -0.60
N VAL A 145 3.96 0.04 -1.63
CA VAL A 145 2.79 -0.82 -1.54
C VAL A 145 3.00 -2.13 -2.28
N GLY A 146 2.19 -3.12 -1.95
CA GLY A 146 2.13 -4.38 -2.67
C GLY A 146 0.77 -5.05 -2.50
N HIS A 147 0.37 -5.87 -3.46
CA HIS A 147 -0.94 -6.51 -3.50
C HIS A 147 -2.12 -5.52 -3.35
N VAL A 148 -2.02 -4.38 -4.03
CA VAL A 148 -3.00 -3.29 -3.95
C VAL A 148 -3.57 -2.94 -5.32
N THR A 149 -4.73 -2.29 -5.29
CA THR A 149 -5.34 -1.63 -6.44
C THR A 149 -5.50 -0.15 -6.14
N LEU A 150 -5.00 0.70 -7.03
CA LEU A 150 -5.19 2.14 -7.00
C LEU A 150 -6.24 2.50 -8.07
N SER A 151 -7.26 3.28 -7.69
CA SER A 151 -8.42 3.54 -8.55
C SER A 151 -8.88 4.99 -8.49
N TRP A 152 -9.31 5.54 -9.62
CA TRP A 152 -10.04 6.79 -9.68
C TRP A 152 -11.53 6.56 -9.79
N TYR A 153 -12.31 7.31 -9.01
CA TYR A 153 -13.76 7.35 -9.05
C TYR A 153 -14.26 8.76 -9.33
N LYS A 154 -15.38 8.84 -10.08
CA LYS A 154 -16.22 10.02 -10.26
C LYS A 154 -17.58 9.75 -9.58
N GLY A 155 -17.81 10.33 -8.40
CA GLY A 155 -18.88 9.86 -7.53
C GLY A 155 -18.69 8.39 -7.19
N ASN A 156 -19.68 7.56 -7.57
CA ASN A 156 -19.62 6.09 -7.36
C ASN A 156 -19.16 5.31 -8.60
N SER A 157 -18.81 5.98 -9.70
CA SER A 157 -18.41 5.34 -10.95
C SER A 157 -16.89 5.18 -11.02
N LEU A 158 -16.40 3.98 -11.26
CA LEU A 158 -15.00 3.69 -11.53
C LEU A 158 -14.59 4.28 -12.88
N LEU A 159 -13.53 5.09 -12.91
CA LEU A 159 -12.95 5.66 -14.12
C LEU A 159 -11.78 4.85 -14.65
N SER A 160 -10.83 4.56 -13.77
CA SER A 160 -9.62 3.83 -14.11
C SER A 160 -9.04 3.14 -12.88
N ASN A 161 -8.25 2.11 -13.06
CA ASN A 161 -7.51 1.45 -12.01
C ASN A 161 -6.17 0.88 -12.50
N ILE A 162 -5.28 0.62 -11.54
CA ILE A 162 -4.04 -0.13 -11.73
C ILE A 162 -3.84 -1.02 -10.51
N SER A 163 -3.40 -2.26 -10.74
CA SER A 163 -3.17 -3.24 -9.67
C SER A 163 -1.75 -3.79 -9.74
N VAL A 164 -1.18 -4.08 -8.60
CA VAL A 164 0.11 -4.76 -8.48
C VAL A 164 0.05 -5.87 -7.44
N SER A 165 0.79 -6.94 -7.74
CA SER A 165 1.00 -8.08 -6.85
C SER A 165 2.34 -8.05 -6.12
N ASP A 166 3.34 -7.34 -6.68
CA ASP A 166 4.67 -7.27 -6.09
C ASP A 166 4.72 -6.32 -4.90
N LEU A 167 5.64 -6.57 -3.99
CA LEU A 167 5.89 -5.72 -2.82
C LEU A 167 6.82 -4.55 -3.15
N ASN A 168 6.72 -3.46 -2.38
CA ASN A 168 7.58 -2.28 -2.46
C ASN A 168 7.53 -1.56 -3.82
N ILE A 169 6.35 -1.50 -4.42
CA ILE A 169 6.11 -0.79 -5.68
C ILE A 169 5.58 0.62 -5.41
N SER A 170 5.96 1.54 -6.25
CA SER A 170 5.34 2.86 -6.34
C SER A 170 4.36 2.86 -7.51
N LEU A 171 3.12 3.27 -7.23
CA LEU A 171 2.06 3.38 -8.23
C LEU A 171 1.70 4.83 -8.46
N SER A 172 1.39 5.15 -9.72
CA SER A 172 0.87 6.46 -10.10
C SER A 172 -0.22 6.29 -11.16
N LEU A 173 -1.36 6.92 -10.94
CA LEU A 173 -2.51 6.84 -11.83
C LEU A 173 -2.95 8.26 -12.21
N PRO A 174 -2.86 8.64 -13.50
CA PRO A 174 -3.24 9.96 -13.96
C PRO A 174 -4.75 10.11 -14.09
N LEU A 175 -5.24 11.34 -13.95
CA LEU A 175 -6.61 11.76 -14.20
C LEU A 175 -6.62 13.14 -14.86
N GLU A 176 -7.35 13.29 -15.96
CA GLU A 176 -7.61 14.56 -16.61
C GLU A 176 -9.01 15.05 -16.25
N VAL A 177 -9.11 16.27 -15.72
CA VAL A 177 -10.39 16.91 -15.35
C VAL A 177 -10.51 18.27 -16.00
N GLU A 178 -11.75 18.68 -16.28
CA GLU A 178 -12.05 20.03 -16.71
C GLU A 178 -12.20 20.93 -15.49
N TYR A 179 -11.61 22.14 -15.54
CA TYR A 179 -11.60 23.08 -14.43
C TYR A 179 -13.01 23.49 -13.92
N GLN A 180 -14.00 23.48 -14.80
CA GLN A 180 -15.39 23.90 -14.48
C GLN A 180 -16.26 22.75 -13.98
N GLU A 181 -15.74 21.52 -13.91
CA GLU A 181 -16.53 20.39 -13.45
C GLU A 181 -16.83 20.46 -11.95
N LYS A 182 -18.13 20.35 -11.62
CA LYS A 182 -18.61 20.26 -10.23
C LYS A 182 -18.67 18.84 -9.69
N ASN A 183 -18.02 17.90 -10.37
CA ASN A 183 -18.04 16.50 -9.98
C ASN A 183 -17.11 16.24 -8.79
N THR A 184 -17.48 15.27 -7.97
CA THR A 184 -16.63 14.77 -6.92
C THR A 184 -15.76 13.64 -7.44
N TYR A 185 -14.45 13.76 -7.28
CA TYR A 185 -13.50 12.73 -7.62
C TYR A 185 -12.81 12.23 -6.37
N SER A 186 -12.49 10.96 -6.35
CA SER A 186 -11.71 10.35 -5.28
C SER A 186 -10.73 9.33 -5.83
N CYS A 187 -9.55 9.30 -5.22
CA CYS A 187 -8.56 8.25 -5.43
C CYS A 187 -8.64 7.27 -4.28
N VAL A 188 -8.76 6.01 -4.58
CA VAL A 188 -8.92 4.93 -3.61
C VAL A 188 -7.78 3.93 -3.77
N LEU A 189 -7.07 3.72 -2.69
CA LEU A 189 -6.13 2.61 -2.53
C LEU A 189 -6.85 1.48 -1.82
N ASN A 190 -6.90 0.32 -2.44
CA ASN A 190 -7.56 -0.87 -1.90
C ASN A 190 -6.58 -2.03 -1.77
N ASN A 191 -6.57 -2.68 -0.62
CA ASN A 191 -6.00 -3.99 -0.40
C ASN A 191 -7.07 -4.93 0.15
N PRO A 192 -6.86 -6.25 0.27
CA PRO A 192 -7.86 -7.20 0.76
C PRO A 192 -8.36 -6.97 2.18
N ILE A 193 -7.73 -6.08 2.95
CA ILE A 193 -8.04 -5.83 4.36
C ILE A 193 -8.63 -4.43 4.57
N SER A 194 -8.16 -3.43 3.82
CA SER A 194 -8.51 -2.02 4.07
C SER A 194 -8.59 -1.19 2.80
N ASN A 195 -9.31 -0.07 2.90
CA ASN A 195 -9.42 0.95 1.86
C ASN A 195 -8.96 2.28 2.41
N GLN A 196 -8.15 3.00 1.64
CA GLN A 196 -7.76 4.38 1.92
C GLN A 196 -8.30 5.28 0.80
N THR A 197 -9.06 6.30 1.14
CA THR A 197 -9.69 7.20 0.16
C THR A 197 -9.16 8.61 0.34
N GLN A 198 -8.73 9.23 -0.75
CA GLN A 198 -8.36 10.64 -0.84
C GLN A 198 -9.32 11.35 -1.77
N HIS A 199 -10.02 12.36 -1.26
CA HIS A 199 -10.92 13.18 -2.05
C HIS A 199 -10.16 14.28 -2.78
N LEU A 200 -10.52 14.49 -4.05
CA LEU A 200 -9.94 15.53 -4.87
C LEU A 200 -10.63 16.87 -4.59
N ASN A 201 -9.83 17.89 -4.35
CA ASN A 201 -10.26 19.29 -4.35
C ASN A 201 -9.73 19.97 -5.61
N ILE A 202 -10.55 20.01 -6.67
CA ILE A 202 -10.20 20.61 -7.97
C ILE A 202 -9.83 22.07 -7.81
N SER A 203 -10.60 22.83 -7.04
CA SER A 203 -10.36 24.28 -6.84
C SER A 203 -8.98 24.56 -6.24
N ARG A 204 -8.50 23.68 -5.36
CA ARG A 204 -7.20 23.85 -4.72
C ARG A 204 -6.03 23.43 -5.61
N LEU A 205 -6.18 22.33 -6.35
CA LEU A 205 -5.08 21.75 -7.12
C LEU A 205 -4.98 22.32 -8.55
N CYS A 206 -6.12 22.71 -9.13
CA CYS A 206 -6.18 23.16 -10.51
C CYS A 206 -6.34 24.69 -10.66
N GLN A 207 -6.14 25.47 -9.58
CA GLN A 207 -6.21 26.94 -9.69
C GLN A 207 -5.25 27.44 -10.75
N THR A 208 -5.78 28.15 -11.73
CA THR A 208 -4.99 29.03 -12.58
C THR A 208 -4.82 30.33 -11.81
N TYR A 209 -3.59 30.66 -11.40
CA TYR A 209 -3.30 32.00 -10.93
C TYR A 209 -3.53 32.95 -12.09
N PRO A 210 -4.43 33.97 -11.99
CA PRO A 210 -4.50 35.00 -13.00
C PRO A 210 -3.12 35.64 -13.07
N GLY A 211 -2.56 35.69 -14.30
CA GLY A 211 -1.24 36.25 -14.53
C GLY A 211 -1.11 37.63 -13.89
N TRP A 212 0.06 37.94 -13.41
CA TRP A 212 0.44 39.24 -12.85
C TRP A 212 0.04 40.33 -13.83
N THR A 213 -0.94 41.14 -13.49
CA THR A 213 -1.24 42.34 -14.26
C THR A 213 -0.29 43.42 -13.78
N VAL A 214 0.75 43.69 -14.54
CA VAL A 214 1.60 44.85 -14.31
C VAL A 214 0.86 46.08 -14.82
N VAL A 215 0.33 46.89 -13.94
CA VAL A 215 -0.20 48.23 -14.29
C VAL A 215 0.96 49.18 -14.29
N ILE A 216 1.41 49.57 -15.48
CA ILE A 216 2.36 50.65 -15.65
C ILE A 216 1.57 51.97 -15.60
N LEU A 217 1.63 52.64 -14.48
CA LEU A 217 1.20 54.04 -14.42
C LEU A 217 2.34 54.92 -14.98
N ALA A 218 2.04 55.62 -16.05
CA ALA A 218 2.94 56.56 -16.69
C ALA A 218 3.14 57.79 -15.78
N PHE A 219 3.99 57.64 -14.78
CA PHE A 219 4.74 58.70 -14.11
C PHE A 219 5.76 58.03 -13.18
N ASP A 220 6.98 57.99 -13.58
CA ASP A 220 8.26 57.78 -12.89
C ASP A 220 8.31 57.13 -11.49
N VAL A 221 7.47 56.15 -11.19
CA VAL A 221 7.73 55.29 -10.02
C VAL A 221 7.16 53.89 -10.28
N ILE A 222 8.03 52.94 -10.23
CA ILE A 222 7.67 51.52 -10.16
C ILE A 222 6.97 51.28 -8.84
N VAL A 223 5.65 51.04 -8.83
CA VAL A 223 4.93 50.65 -7.64
C VAL A 223 3.92 49.54 -7.94
N LEU A 224 4.25 48.41 -7.36
CA LEU A 224 3.34 47.48 -6.77
C LEU A 224 2.51 46.52 -7.63
N ILE A 225 2.93 45.42 -7.54
CA ILE A 225 2.29 44.10 -7.63
C ILE A 225 1.08 44.05 -6.71
N PHE A 226 -0.10 43.94 -7.24
CA PHE A 226 -1.30 43.59 -6.47
C PHE A 226 -1.82 42.23 -6.79
N HIS A 227 -1.84 41.47 -5.74
CA HIS A 227 -2.49 40.21 -5.63
C HIS A 227 -4.01 40.47 -5.46
N LYS A 228 -4.82 39.93 -6.29
CA LYS A 228 -6.24 39.81 -6.02
C LYS A 228 -6.65 38.36 -6.08
N CYS A 229 -6.75 37.76 -4.91
CA CYS A 229 -7.54 36.55 -4.70
C CYS A 229 -8.99 36.97 -4.54
N THR A 230 -9.85 36.53 -5.39
CA THR A 230 -11.29 36.37 -5.12
C THR A 230 -11.66 34.97 -5.47
#